data_f76f1cde900307ab0c089d3191c44541
#
_entry.id   f76f1cde900307ab0c089d3191c44541
#
_cell.length_a   1.000
_cell.length_b   1.000
_cell.length_c   1.000
_cell.angle_alpha   90.00
_cell.angle_beta   90.00
_cell.angle_gamma   90.00
#
_symmetry.space_group_name_H-M   'P 1'
#
loop_
_entity.id
_entity.type
_entity.pdbx_description
1 polymer ?
#
loop_
_entity_poly.entity_id
_entity_poly.type
_entity_poly.pdbx_seq_one_letter_code
_entity_poly.pdbx_strand_id
1 'polypeptide(L)'
;ISERNLERVIHQYFPWDAKTYCDRFLNNWRPDIAIFLESEIWPNHLIQIKKREIPIVLVNARMTEKSKVRWLKFKKTISHLLSIFSLIISQDNTSKKRLEELGAKDTLIYGNLKHDSDILPVNSRIFSQFEISCSGRNILVASSTHIGEELRVLKIFKNLLPSIPNLLLVLAPRHPDRRNDVIDEIKKAGFFTSDFILRSNSLN
;
A
#
# COMPACT_ATOMS: atom_id res chain seq x y z
N ILE A 1 -6.57 4.43 -11.55
CA ILE A 1 -6.34 5.84 -12.00
C ILE A 1 -7.16 6.12 -13.24
N SER A 2 -7.23 5.17 -14.21
CA SER A 2 -8.03 5.33 -15.46
C SER A 2 -9.54 5.50 -15.23
N GLU A 3 -10.08 4.97 -14.13
CA GLU A 3 -11.50 5.07 -13.76
C GLU A 3 -11.86 6.36 -13.01
N ARG A 4 -10.87 7.09 -12.50
CA ARG A 4 -11.05 8.42 -11.93
C ARG A 4 -10.74 9.43 -13.01
N ASN A 5 -11.75 10.05 -13.57
CA ASN A 5 -11.64 11.13 -14.57
C ASN A 5 -11.00 12.37 -13.91
N LEU A 6 -9.69 12.28 -13.63
CA LEU A 6 -8.92 13.37 -13.07
C LEU A 6 -8.51 14.27 -14.22
N GLU A 7 -9.23 15.36 -14.40
CA GLU A 7 -8.84 16.42 -15.32
C GLU A 7 -7.43 16.91 -14.98
N ARG A 8 -6.57 17.07 -15.97
CA ARG A 8 -5.18 17.53 -15.85
C ARG A 8 -4.19 16.52 -15.25
N VAL A 9 -4.53 15.23 -15.21
CA VAL A 9 -3.62 14.16 -14.78
C VAL A 9 -3.29 13.26 -15.96
N ILE A 10 -2.00 13.05 -16.20
CA ILE A 10 -1.53 12.10 -17.19
C ILE A 10 -0.94 10.90 -16.45
N HIS A 11 -1.50 9.72 -16.69
CA HIS A 11 -0.97 8.48 -16.17
C HIS A 11 0.10 7.93 -17.13
N GLN A 12 1.31 7.70 -16.61
CA GLN A 12 2.44 7.14 -17.33
C GLN A 12 3.13 6.09 -16.45
N TYR A 13 3.50 4.96 -17.03
CA TYR A 13 4.38 4.02 -16.35
C TYR A 13 5.74 4.64 -16.11
N PHE A 14 6.26 4.46 -14.90
CA PHE A 14 7.60 4.94 -14.56
C PHE A 14 8.63 4.13 -15.36
N PRO A 15 9.59 4.79 -16.02
CA PRO A 15 10.57 4.11 -16.85
C PRO A 15 11.59 3.33 -16.00
N TRP A 16 12.27 2.39 -16.62
CA TRP A 16 13.34 1.63 -15.98
C TRP A 16 14.44 2.55 -15.49
N ASP A 17 15.02 2.22 -14.32
CA ASP A 17 16.07 3.01 -13.68
C ASP A 17 17.42 2.83 -14.37
N ALA A 18 17.48 3.18 -15.65
CA ALA A 18 18.70 3.23 -16.44
C ALA A 18 18.83 4.58 -17.15
N LYS A 19 20.06 5.11 -17.22
CA LYS A 19 20.35 6.48 -17.66
C LYS A 19 19.61 6.88 -18.94
N THR A 20 19.62 6.03 -19.96
CA THR A 20 19.00 6.34 -21.27
C THR A 20 17.48 6.52 -21.16
N TYR A 21 16.80 5.68 -20.35
CA TYR A 21 15.36 5.79 -20.15
C TYR A 21 14.99 6.99 -19.29
N CYS A 22 15.79 7.26 -18.25
CA CYS A 22 15.63 8.45 -17.41
C CYS A 22 15.79 9.72 -18.24
N ASP A 23 16.83 9.81 -19.07
CA ASP A 23 17.08 10.97 -19.93
C ASP A 23 15.93 11.20 -20.91
N ARG A 24 15.45 10.14 -21.59
CA ARG A 24 14.32 10.24 -22.52
C ARG A 24 13.06 10.74 -21.80
N PHE A 25 12.76 10.18 -20.64
CA PHE A 25 11.60 10.55 -19.84
C PHE A 25 11.67 12.03 -19.43
N LEU A 26 12.79 12.44 -18.83
CA LEU A 26 12.97 13.81 -18.34
C LEU A 26 13.04 14.85 -19.47
N ASN A 27 13.59 14.49 -20.63
CA ASN A 27 13.62 15.38 -21.79
C ASN A 27 12.23 15.57 -22.42
N ASN A 28 11.37 14.55 -22.34
CA ASN A 28 10.01 14.60 -22.84
C ASN A 28 9.08 15.40 -21.90
N TRP A 29 9.10 15.07 -20.60
CA TRP A 29 8.17 15.64 -19.63
C TRP A 29 8.61 16.98 -19.04
N ARG A 30 9.92 17.22 -18.91
CA ARG A 30 10.53 18.44 -18.37
C ARG A 30 9.84 18.92 -17.08
N PRO A 31 9.76 18.10 -16.02
CA PRO A 31 9.04 18.46 -14.83
C PRO A 31 9.73 19.61 -14.07
N ASP A 32 8.94 20.49 -13.46
CA ASP A 32 9.45 21.57 -12.59
C ASP A 32 9.78 21.04 -11.18
N ILE A 33 9.18 19.92 -10.76
CA ILE A 33 9.42 19.25 -9.50
C ILE A 33 9.22 17.74 -9.66
N ALA A 34 9.99 16.96 -8.94
CA ALA A 34 9.84 15.51 -8.84
C ALA A 34 9.44 15.11 -7.42
N ILE A 35 8.33 14.39 -7.29
CA ILE A 35 7.84 13.90 -6.00
C ILE A 35 7.90 12.38 -5.99
N PHE A 36 8.69 11.82 -5.07
CA PHE A 36 8.76 10.39 -4.82
C PHE A 36 7.94 10.04 -3.58
N LEU A 37 7.33 8.86 -3.56
CA LEU A 37 6.48 8.41 -2.46
C LEU A 37 7.08 7.18 -1.76
N GLU A 38 6.89 7.11 -0.45
CA GLU A 38 7.24 5.96 0.39
C GLU A 38 8.75 5.61 0.36
N SER A 39 9.12 4.47 -0.22
CA SER A 39 10.50 3.96 -0.22
C SER A 39 11.16 4.00 -1.61
N GLU A 40 10.63 4.83 -2.51
CA GLU A 40 11.04 4.89 -3.90
C GLU A 40 12.37 5.64 -4.06
N ILE A 41 13.48 4.92 -3.91
CA ILE A 41 14.85 5.43 -4.08
C ILE A 41 15.44 4.81 -5.35
N TRP A 42 15.37 5.53 -6.46
CA TRP A 42 15.81 5.14 -7.79
C TRP A 42 17.10 5.87 -8.18
N PRO A 43 18.28 5.23 -8.06
CA PRO A 43 19.57 5.94 -8.15
C PRO A 43 19.76 6.73 -9.45
N ASN A 44 19.48 6.12 -10.60
CA ASN A 44 19.68 6.80 -11.88
C ASN A 44 18.70 7.96 -12.07
N HIS A 45 17.42 7.78 -11.70
CA HIS A 45 16.45 8.88 -11.76
C HIS A 45 16.86 10.04 -10.88
N LEU A 46 17.22 9.77 -9.61
CA LEU A 46 17.65 10.83 -8.69
C LEU A 46 18.84 11.61 -9.25
N ILE A 47 19.85 10.90 -9.76
CA ILE A 47 21.06 11.53 -10.34
C ILE A 47 20.72 12.35 -11.59
N GLN A 48 19.87 11.82 -12.50
CA GLN A 48 19.53 12.55 -13.73
C GLN A 48 18.61 13.75 -13.49
N ILE A 49 17.70 13.65 -12.49
CA ILE A 49 16.85 14.78 -12.06
C ILE A 49 17.73 15.87 -11.43
N LYS A 50 18.64 15.50 -10.52
CA LYS A 50 19.56 16.43 -9.87
C LYS A 50 20.45 17.17 -10.88
N LYS A 51 20.94 16.48 -11.93
CA LYS A 51 21.75 17.10 -13.00
C LYS A 51 21.00 18.17 -13.78
N ARG A 52 19.67 18.15 -13.76
CA ARG A 52 18.79 19.14 -14.40
C ARG A 52 18.31 20.21 -13.42
N GLU A 53 18.86 20.19 -12.20
CA GLU A 53 18.52 21.13 -11.13
C GLU A 53 17.03 21.13 -10.73
N ILE A 54 16.32 20.04 -11.06
CA ILE A 54 14.92 19.87 -10.70
C ILE A 54 14.84 19.52 -9.20
N PRO A 55 14.05 20.25 -8.41
CA PRO A 55 13.85 19.93 -6.99
C PRO A 55 13.21 18.56 -6.81
N ILE A 56 13.69 17.80 -5.82
CA ILE A 56 13.20 16.44 -5.55
C ILE A 56 12.69 16.37 -4.11
N VAL A 57 11.46 15.90 -3.93
CA VAL A 57 10.85 15.72 -2.62
C VAL A 57 10.51 14.23 -2.42
N LEU A 58 10.85 13.69 -1.26
CA LEU A 58 10.39 12.37 -0.83
C LEU A 58 9.28 12.55 0.20
N VAL A 59 8.06 12.11 -0.13
CA VAL A 59 6.87 12.27 0.70
C VAL A 59 6.44 10.90 1.26
N ASN A 60 5.89 10.91 2.47
CA ASN A 60 5.46 9.71 3.17
C ASN A 60 6.59 8.67 3.29
N ALA A 61 7.83 9.16 3.49
CA ALA A 61 9.03 8.33 3.47
C ALA A 61 8.95 7.25 4.55
N ARG A 62 9.17 6.01 4.13
CA ARG A 62 9.16 4.84 4.99
C ARG A 62 10.48 4.09 4.86
N MET A 63 11.12 3.78 6.00
CA MET A 63 12.32 2.96 6.02
C MET A 63 12.14 1.80 7.02
N THR A 64 12.04 0.58 6.49
CA THR A 64 11.96 -0.62 7.34
C THR A 64 13.34 -0.98 7.89
N GLU A 65 13.40 -1.70 9.01
CA GLU A 65 14.67 -2.15 9.57
C GLU A 65 15.44 -3.04 8.58
N LYS A 66 14.74 -3.95 7.91
CA LYS A 66 15.30 -4.82 6.88
C LYS A 66 15.95 -4.04 5.73
N SER A 67 15.30 -2.96 5.29
CA SER A 67 15.84 -2.08 4.23
C SER A 67 17.03 -1.28 4.73
N LYS A 68 16.96 -0.73 5.94
CA LYS A 68 18.08 0.00 6.58
C LYS A 68 19.34 -0.88 6.64
N VAL A 69 19.22 -2.10 7.17
CA VAL A 69 20.36 -3.04 7.28
C VAL A 69 20.98 -3.36 5.92
N ARG A 70 20.16 -3.49 4.87
CA ARG A 70 20.68 -3.68 3.51
C ARG A 70 21.43 -2.45 3.00
N TRP A 71 20.89 -1.26 3.21
CA TRP A 71 21.51 -0.01 2.78
C TRP A 71 22.78 0.32 3.55
N LEU A 72 22.91 -0.08 4.81
CA LEU A 72 24.14 0.12 5.60
C LEU A 72 25.36 -0.53 4.97
N LYS A 73 25.20 -1.61 4.19
CA LYS A 73 26.28 -2.22 3.40
C LYS A 73 26.84 -1.27 2.33
N PHE A 74 26.05 -0.30 1.91
CA PHE A 74 26.40 0.70 0.90
C PHE A 74 26.19 2.13 1.45
N LYS A 75 26.64 2.36 2.69
CA LYS A 75 26.34 3.58 3.44
C LYS A 75 26.70 4.86 2.69
N LYS A 76 27.85 4.91 2.03
CA LYS A 76 28.27 6.08 1.25
C LYS A 76 27.29 6.37 0.10
N THR A 77 26.86 5.33 -0.62
CA THR A 77 25.93 5.45 -1.73
C THR A 77 24.57 5.95 -1.26
N ILE A 78 23.98 5.32 -0.26
CA ILE A 78 22.65 5.74 0.23
C ILE A 78 22.67 7.15 0.82
N SER A 79 23.72 7.51 1.56
CA SER A 79 23.87 8.86 2.11
C SER A 79 23.96 9.90 0.99
N HIS A 80 24.69 9.61 -0.10
CA HIS A 80 24.73 10.47 -1.28
C HIS A 80 23.35 10.58 -1.95
N LEU A 81 22.63 9.46 -2.15
CA LEU A 81 21.29 9.48 -2.75
C LEU A 81 20.29 10.25 -1.90
N LEU A 82 20.33 10.08 -0.58
CA LEU A 82 19.45 10.83 0.33
C LEU A 82 19.77 12.33 0.36
N SER A 83 21.02 12.72 0.14
CA SER A 83 21.42 14.13 0.06
C SER A 83 20.95 14.83 -1.23
N ILE A 84 20.47 14.08 -2.23
CA ILE A 84 19.91 14.62 -3.47
C ILE A 84 18.51 15.23 -3.25
N PHE A 85 17.75 14.69 -2.30
CA PHE A 85 16.42 15.21 -1.98
C PHE A 85 16.53 16.63 -1.38
N SER A 86 15.72 17.54 -1.90
CA SER A 86 15.59 18.90 -1.36
C SER A 86 14.78 18.89 -0.05
N LEU A 87 13.88 17.90 0.11
CA LEU A 87 13.05 17.72 1.29
C LEU A 87 12.68 16.24 1.45
N ILE A 88 12.73 15.74 2.67
CA ILE A 88 12.26 14.41 3.04
C ILE A 88 11.19 14.55 4.12
N ILE A 89 9.98 14.05 3.84
CA ILE A 89 8.86 14.02 4.78
C ILE A 89 8.58 12.56 5.15
N SER A 90 8.92 12.19 6.37
CA SER A 90 8.72 10.84 6.90
C SER A 90 7.31 10.65 7.45
N GLN A 91 6.78 9.42 7.31
CA GLN A 91 5.47 9.07 7.84
C GLN A 91 5.45 8.93 9.37
N ASP A 92 6.59 8.62 10.01
CA ASP A 92 6.70 8.38 11.44
C ASP A 92 8.13 8.62 11.97
N ASN A 93 8.25 8.70 13.30
CA ASN A 93 9.52 8.89 13.99
C ASN A 93 10.53 7.75 13.76
N THR A 94 10.05 6.53 13.60
CA THR A 94 10.89 5.35 13.39
C THR A 94 11.57 5.40 12.03
N SER A 95 10.81 5.71 11.00
CA SER A 95 11.33 5.90 9.64
C SER A 95 12.27 7.09 9.55
N LYS A 96 11.95 8.21 10.22
CA LYS A 96 12.83 9.38 10.33
C LYS A 96 14.19 9.00 10.88
N LYS A 97 14.25 8.39 12.07
CA LYS A 97 15.51 7.98 12.71
C LYS A 97 16.34 7.08 11.78
N ARG A 98 15.71 6.11 11.14
CA ARG A 98 16.40 5.20 10.21
C ARG A 98 16.96 5.91 8.97
N LEU A 99 16.25 6.88 8.45
CA LEU A 99 16.72 7.69 7.31
C LEU A 99 17.90 8.59 7.73
N GLU A 100 17.83 9.19 8.91
CA GLU A 100 18.92 10.00 9.47
C GLU A 100 20.19 9.16 9.73
N GLU A 101 20.05 7.94 10.26
CA GLU A 101 21.15 6.98 10.41
C GLU A 101 21.81 6.61 9.06
N LEU A 102 21.06 6.64 7.97
CA LEU A 102 21.53 6.43 6.61
C LEU A 102 22.12 7.70 5.97
N GLY A 103 22.02 8.85 6.65
CA GLY A 103 22.61 10.11 6.20
C GLY A 103 21.64 11.12 5.60
N ALA A 104 20.32 10.91 5.77
CA ALA A 104 19.34 11.93 5.42
C ALA A 104 19.52 13.17 6.33
N LYS A 105 19.32 14.36 5.76
CA LYS A 105 19.32 15.63 6.48
C LYS A 105 17.91 16.22 6.48
N ASP A 106 17.60 17.02 7.48
CA ASP A 106 16.39 17.85 7.55
C ASP A 106 15.09 17.08 7.29
N THR A 107 14.99 15.85 7.84
CA THR A 107 13.79 15.03 7.68
C THR A 107 12.66 15.55 8.59
N LEU A 108 11.54 15.93 7.97
CA LEU A 108 10.33 16.37 8.66
C LEU A 108 9.37 15.20 8.90
N ILE A 109 8.38 15.41 9.78
CA ILE A 109 7.29 14.45 10.02
C ILE A 109 5.97 15.21 9.93
N TYR A 110 5.10 14.75 9.02
CA TYR A 110 3.74 15.28 8.90
C TYR A 110 2.66 14.19 8.99
N GLY A 111 3.04 12.99 9.45
CA GLY A 111 2.13 11.86 9.54
C GLY A 111 2.06 11.02 8.25
N ASN A 112 1.11 10.11 8.22
CA ASN A 112 0.95 9.21 7.07
C ASN A 112 -0.12 9.75 6.12
N LEU A 113 0.27 10.05 4.89
CA LEU A 113 -0.59 10.59 3.83
C LEU A 113 -1.85 9.72 3.58
N LYS A 114 -1.78 8.43 3.90
CA LYS A 114 -2.94 7.52 3.78
C LYS A 114 -4.10 7.88 4.71
N HIS A 115 -3.84 8.62 5.79
CA HIS A 115 -4.89 9.05 6.72
C HIS A 115 -5.72 10.22 6.18
N ASP A 116 -5.19 10.96 5.20
CA ASP A 116 -5.87 12.09 4.56
C ASP A 116 -6.67 11.68 3.33
N SER A 117 -6.73 10.37 3.04
CA SER A 117 -7.51 9.88 1.89
C SER A 117 -9.00 9.93 2.20
N ASP A 118 -9.78 10.46 1.25
CA ASP A 118 -11.23 10.37 1.29
C ASP A 118 -11.72 8.92 1.31
N ILE A 119 -12.94 8.73 1.82
CA ILE A 119 -13.64 7.45 1.74
C ILE A 119 -13.74 7.06 0.26
N LEU A 120 -13.33 5.83 -0.05
CA LEU A 120 -13.40 5.34 -1.43
C LEU A 120 -14.85 5.34 -1.93
N PRO A 121 -15.10 5.80 -3.16
CA PRO A 121 -16.43 5.72 -3.74
C PRO A 121 -16.86 4.26 -3.84
N VAL A 122 -18.08 3.99 -3.42
CA VAL A 122 -18.69 2.66 -3.49
C VAL A 122 -19.88 2.70 -4.46
N ASN A 123 -20.10 1.59 -5.17
CA ASN A 123 -21.33 1.44 -5.93
C ASN A 123 -22.51 1.31 -4.96
N SER A 124 -23.39 2.31 -4.96
CA SER A 124 -24.52 2.43 -4.02
C SER A 124 -25.44 1.20 -4.05
N ARG A 125 -25.69 0.61 -5.24
CA ARG A 125 -26.52 -0.59 -5.39
C ARG A 125 -25.88 -1.81 -4.72
N ILE A 126 -24.59 -2.01 -4.93
CA ILE A 126 -23.84 -3.14 -4.32
C ILE A 126 -23.76 -2.94 -2.80
N PHE A 127 -23.53 -1.70 -2.37
CA PHE A 127 -23.46 -1.35 -0.95
C PHE A 127 -24.78 -1.64 -0.24
N SER A 128 -25.92 -1.19 -0.81
CA SER A 128 -27.25 -1.44 -0.24
C SER A 128 -27.58 -2.93 -0.15
N GLN A 129 -27.20 -3.74 -1.18
CA GLN A 129 -27.38 -5.20 -1.12
C GLN A 129 -26.54 -5.83 -0.01
N PHE A 130 -25.31 -5.35 0.19
CA PHE A 130 -24.44 -5.82 1.27
C PHE A 130 -24.99 -5.41 2.64
N GLU A 131 -25.45 -4.17 2.79
CA GLU A 131 -26.06 -3.63 4.00
C GLU A 131 -27.29 -4.46 4.44
N ILE A 132 -28.19 -4.78 3.50
CA ILE A 132 -29.34 -5.67 3.74
C ILE A 132 -28.87 -7.04 4.23
N SER A 133 -27.83 -7.62 3.61
CA SER A 133 -27.26 -8.92 4.00
C SER A 133 -26.63 -8.92 5.40
N CYS A 134 -26.23 -7.74 5.88
CA CYS A 134 -25.61 -7.54 7.18
C CYS A 134 -26.58 -7.06 8.28
N SER A 135 -27.82 -6.72 7.88
CA SER A 135 -28.81 -6.15 8.80
C SER A 135 -29.09 -7.06 9.99
N GLY A 136 -29.08 -6.49 11.19
CA GLY A 136 -29.31 -7.20 12.45
C GLY A 136 -28.19 -8.17 12.87
N ARG A 137 -27.01 -8.08 12.23
CA ARG A 137 -25.86 -8.96 12.53
C ARG A 137 -24.70 -8.15 13.12
N ASN A 138 -23.97 -8.79 14.03
CA ASN A 138 -22.65 -8.32 14.43
C ASN A 138 -21.64 -8.72 13.34
N ILE A 139 -20.75 -7.80 12.93
CA ILE A 139 -19.85 -8.04 11.82
C ILE A 139 -18.41 -8.06 12.32
N LEU A 140 -17.71 -9.17 12.06
CA LEU A 140 -16.27 -9.29 12.19
C LEU A 140 -15.63 -9.18 10.81
N VAL A 141 -14.79 -8.19 10.60
CA VAL A 141 -14.10 -7.99 9.31
C VAL A 141 -12.64 -8.37 9.44
N ALA A 142 -12.18 -9.27 8.57
CA ALA A 142 -10.77 -9.60 8.38
C ALA A 142 -10.36 -9.23 6.97
N SER A 143 -9.70 -8.08 6.84
CA SER A 143 -9.32 -7.48 5.56
C SER A 143 -7.83 -7.62 5.27
N SER A 144 -7.50 -7.84 4.00
CA SER A 144 -6.12 -7.97 3.49
C SER A 144 -5.34 -9.11 4.14
N THR A 145 -5.99 -10.23 4.39
CA THR A 145 -5.37 -11.38 5.05
C THR A 145 -4.33 -12.08 4.16
N HIS A 146 -3.29 -12.59 4.81
CA HIS A 146 -2.22 -13.35 4.20
C HIS A 146 -2.29 -14.84 4.57
N ILE A 147 -1.48 -15.67 3.89
CA ILE A 147 -1.41 -17.11 4.12
C ILE A 147 -1.21 -17.43 5.60
N GLY A 148 -2.11 -18.25 6.16
CA GLY A 148 -2.10 -18.69 7.56
C GLY A 148 -2.80 -17.75 8.55
N GLU A 149 -3.16 -16.52 8.14
CA GLU A 149 -3.97 -15.61 8.95
C GLU A 149 -5.44 -16.03 8.93
N GLU A 150 -5.93 -16.47 7.77
CA GLU A 150 -7.32 -16.89 7.59
C GLU A 150 -7.71 -18.00 8.56
N LEU A 151 -6.87 -19.00 8.73
CA LEU A 151 -7.13 -20.10 9.67
C LEU A 151 -7.22 -19.63 11.12
N ARG A 152 -6.42 -18.64 11.52
CA ARG A 152 -6.48 -18.03 12.85
C ARG A 152 -7.78 -17.26 13.04
N VAL A 153 -8.16 -16.46 12.05
CA VAL A 153 -9.42 -15.71 12.05
C VAL A 153 -10.62 -16.64 12.16
N LEU A 154 -10.65 -17.74 11.38
CA LEU A 154 -11.70 -18.74 11.41
C LEU A 154 -11.82 -19.42 12.79
N LYS A 155 -10.70 -19.72 13.46
CA LYS A 155 -10.72 -20.24 14.84
C LYS A 155 -11.31 -19.24 15.81
N ILE A 156 -10.92 -17.96 15.72
CA ILE A 156 -11.46 -16.89 16.57
C ILE A 156 -12.97 -16.75 16.32
N PHE A 157 -13.38 -16.69 15.05
CA PHE A 157 -14.78 -16.61 14.67
C PHE A 157 -15.60 -17.75 15.26
N LYS A 158 -15.13 -19.00 15.12
CA LYS A 158 -15.78 -20.19 15.67
C LYS A 158 -15.94 -20.13 17.20
N ASN A 159 -14.94 -19.62 17.90
CA ASN A 159 -14.99 -19.45 19.36
C ASN A 159 -15.95 -18.35 19.81
N LEU A 160 -16.21 -17.34 18.96
CA LEU A 160 -17.13 -16.24 19.27
C LEU A 160 -18.60 -16.60 19.01
N LEU A 161 -18.88 -17.52 18.09
CA LEU A 161 -20.25 -17.89 17.70
C LEU A 161 -21.18 -18.26 18.88
N PRO A 162 -20.73 -19.01 19.92
CA PRO A 162 -21.59 -19.32 21.06
C PRO A 162 -22.00 -18.08 21.86
N SER A 163 -21.15 -17.08 21.93
CA SER A 163 -21.38 -15.82 22.66
C SER A 163 -22.07 -14.75 21.83
N ILE A 164 -21.93 -14.83 20.51
CA ILE A 164 -22.47 -13.86 19.56
C ILE A 164 -23.18 -14.63 18.41
N PRO A 165 -24.43 -15.11 18.64
CA PRO A 165 -25.11 -16.02 17.69
C PRO A 165 -25.30 -15.45 16.27
N ASN A 166 -25.49 -14.12 16.15
CA ASN A 166 -25.70 -13.44 14.87
C ASN A 166 -24.40 -12.89 14.25
N LEU A 167 -23.24 -13.41 14.66
CA LEU A 167 -21.97 -12.93 14.13
C LEU A 167 -21.80 -13.35 12.66
N LEU A 168 -21.40 -12.38 11.83
CA LEU A 168 -21.02 -12.57 10.44
C LEU A 168 -19.52 -12.29 10.29
N LEU A 169 -18.79 -13.22 9.69
CA LEU A 169 -17.41 -12.98 9.27
C LEU A 169 -17.36 -12.52 7.82
N VAL A 170 -16.76 -11.35 7.60
CA VAL A 170 -16.39 -10.87 6.27
C VAL A 170 -14.88 -11.07 6.10
N LEU A 171 -14.49 -11.99 5.22
CA LEU A 171 -13.11 -12.34 4.96
C LEU A 171 -12.69 -11.84 3.57
N ALA A 172 -11.73 -10.93 3.52
CA ALA A 172 -11.22 -10.34 2.28
C ALA A 172 -9.69 -10.56 2.18
N PRO A 173 -9.23 -11.59 1.47
CA PRO A 173 -7.81 -11.87 1.32
C PRO A 173 -7.09 -10.80 0.51
N ARG A 174 -5.80 -10.57 0.81
CA ARG A 174 -4.94 -9.59 0.12
C ARG A 174 -4.82 -9.89 -1.39
N HIS A 175 -4.81 -11.17 -1.75
CA HIS A 175 -4.65 -11.64 -3.11
C HIS A 175 -5.90 -12.43 -3.54
N PRO A 176 -6.74 -11.89 -4.44
CA PRO A 176 -7.99 -12.54 -4.87
C PRO A 176 -7.80 -13.89 -5.58
N ASP A 177 -6.64 -14.10 -6.20
CA ASP A 177 -6.23 -15.36 -6.84
C ASP A 177 -6.14 -16.54 -5.85
N ARG A 178 -5.96 -16.26 -4.55
CA ARG A 178 -5.97 -17.26 -3.47
C ARG A 178 -7.37 -17.77 -3.06
N ARG A 179 -8.40 -17.40 -3.82
CA ARG A 179 -9.80 -17.77 -3.51
C ARG A 179 -9.98 -19.24 -3.15
N ASN A 180 -9.42 -20.15 -3.95
CA ASN A 180 -9.58 -21.59 -3.75
C ASN A 180 -8.88 -22.07 -2.48
N ASP A 181 -7.69 -21.56 -2.19
CA ASP A 181 -6.94 -21.88 -0.97
C ASP A 181 -7.73 -21.46 0.29
N VAL A 182 -8.33 -20.26 0.25
CA VAL A 182 -9.15 -19.73 1.35
C VAL A 182 -10.41 -20.57 1.55
N ILE A 183 -11.08 -21.00 0.48
CA ILE A 183 -12.23 -21.91 0.55
C ILE A 183 -11.83 -23.23 1.24
N ASP A 184 -10.68 -23.79 0.89
CA ASP A 184 -10.19 -25.03 1.50
C ASP A 184 -9.85 -24.85 2.98
N GLU A 185 -9.32 -23.69 3.37
CA GLU A 185 -9.11 -23.37 4.79
C GLU A 185 -10.44 -23.23 5.58
N ILE A 186 -11.45 -22.61 4.96
CA ILE A 186 -12.80 -22.50 5.54
C ILE A 186 -13.38 -23.89 5.80
N LYS A 187 -13.28 -24.79 4.81
CA LYS A 187 -13.75 -26.19 4.95
C LYS A 187 -12.96 -26.95 6.03
N LYS A 188 -11.64 -26.83 6.06
CA LYS A 188 -10.77 -27.42 7.09
C LYS A 188 -11.10 -26.91 8.49
N ALA A 189 -11.57 -25.68 8.63
CA ALA A 189 -12.04 -25.11 9.89
C ALA A 189 -13.41 -25.67 10.32
N GLY A 190 -14.05 -26.49 9.49
CA GLY A 190 -15.33 -27.18 9.78
C GLY A 190 -16.56 -26.36 9.39
N PHE A 191 -16.43 -25.46 8.43
CA PHE A 191 -17.56 -24.77 7.82
C PHE A 191 -17.93 -25.45 6.49
N PHE A 192 -19.22 -25.56 6.21
CA PHE A 192 -19.74 -26.14 4.98
C PHE A 192 -20.03 -25.07 3.92
N THR A 193 -20.20 -25.47 2.69
CA THR A 193 -20.51 -24.54 1.58
C THR A 193 -21.82 -23.77 1.75
N SER A 194 -22.74 -24.28 2.57
CA SER A 194 -23.96 -23.58 2.99
C SER A 194 -23.69 -22.41 3.97
N ASP A 195 -22.55 -22.40 4.61
CA ASP A 195 -22.24 -21.47 5.70
C ASP A 195 -21.59 -20.17 5.20
N PHE A 196 -21.23 -20.11 3.93
CA PHE A 196 -20.57 -18.93 3.35
C PHE A 196 -20.99 -18.63 1.91
N ILE A 197 -20.89 -17.37 1.53
CA ILE A 197 -21.18 -16.85 0.20
C ILE A 197 -19.91 -16.26 -0.41
N LEU A 198 -19.62 -16.63 -1.66
CA LEU A 198 -18.50 -16.08 -2.41
C LEU A 198 -18.97 -14.90 -3.27
N ARG A 199 -18.38 -13.72 -3.04
CA ARG A 199 -18.77 -12.50 -3.74
C ARG A 199 -17.74 -12.00 -4.77
N SER A 200 -16.80 -12.83 -5.18
CA SER A 200 -15.68 -12.39 -6.02
C SER A 200 -15.99 -12.17 -7.51
N ASN A 201 -17.16 -12.49 -8.00
CA ASN A 201 -17.44 -12.50 -9.45
C ASN A 201 -18.60 -11.59 -9.89
N SER A 202 -19.09 -10.72 -9.04
CA SER A 202 -20.23 -9.84 -9.37
C SER A 202 -19.84 -8.37 -9.54
N LEU A 203 -18.57 -8.10 -9.79
CA LEU A 203 -18.03 -6.74 -9.99
C LEU A 203 -17.59 -6.49 -11.45
N ASN A 204 -18.16 -7.23 -12.42
CA ASN A 204 -18.12 -6.86 -13.83
C ASN A 204 -19.39 -6.15 -14.24
#